data_d5b79a43b287ba4f10578edf9d8fed21
#
_entry.id   d5b79a43b287ba4f10578edf9d8fed21
#
_cell.length_a   1.000
_cell.length_b   1.000
_cell.length_c   1.000
_cell.angle_alpha   90.00
_cell.angle_beta   90.00
_cell.angle_gamma   90.00
#
_symmetry.space_group_name_H-M   'P 1'
#
loop_
_entity.id
_entity.type
_entity.pdbx_description
1 polymer ?
#
loop_
_entity_poly.entity_id
_entity_poly.type
_entity_poly.pdbx_seq_one_letter_code
_entity_poly.pdbx_strand_id
1 'polypeptide(L)'
;NPHPHHPPSRNLLIRCGGTSFIAETTETFGAGHLLTQRAKTPAIARAYLDHVAAYRDYLSAGAGTPENNLAYGNIEGGLSTIAEKALSSVAKGGTTALNWVVDYAELITEKGFGFMNTPAFDPASCTGQTAGGAQVGVFSTGAGSCFGGILIPWLKVVSNSDTFARMEDMEVNAGTIADGTETFEDVGRLIFEYTLALASGAKTYSEKVGYS
;
A
#
# COMPACT_ATOMS: atom_id res chain seq x y z
N ASN A 1 23.56 2.90 -20.31
CA ASN A 1 22.84 4.17 -20.05
C ASN A 1 21.86 3.90 -18.91
N PRO A 2 21.94 4.65 -17.80
CA PRO A 2 20.89 4.61 -16.80
C PRO A 2 19.65 5.25 -17.44
N HIS A 3 18.62 4.46 -17.70
CA HIS A 3 17.31 5.00 -18.04
C HIS A 3 16.91 5.94 -16.90
N PRO A 4 16.40 7.14 -17.21
CA PRO A 4 15.85 7.99 -16.15
C PRO A 4 14.69 7.22 -15.53
N HIS A 5 14.90 6.73 -14.29
CA HIS A 5 13.84 6.11 -13.53
C HIS A 5 12.79 7.18 -13.25
N HIS A 6 11.72 7.16 -13.98
CA HIS A 6 10.56 7.97 -13.64
C HIS A 6 10.04 7.53 -12.27
N PRO A 7 9.77 8.47 -11.39
CA PRO A 7 9.41 8.14 -10.02
C PRO A 7 8.05 7.44 -9.99
N PRO A 8 7.86 6.43 -9.11
CA PRO A 8 6.55 5.84 -8.84
C PRO A 8 5.49 6.93 -8.59
N SER A 9 4.22 6.66 -8.91
CA SER A 9 3.09 7.60 -8.74
C SER A 9 3.11 8.35 -7.40
N ARG A 10 3.47 7.65 -6.33
CA ARG A 10 3.62 8.19 -4.98
C ARG A 10 4.74 9.24 -4.86
N ASN A 11 5.87 9.03 -5.51
CA ASN A 11 6.95 10.02 -5.53
C ASN A 11 6.51 11.30 -6.26
N LEU A 12 5.66 11.18 -7.28
CA LEU A 12 5.08 12.34 -7.96
C LEU A 12 4.20 13.15 -7.00
N LEU A 13 3.31 12.47 -6.25
CA LEU A 13 2.46 13.12 -5.26
C LEU A 13 3.28 13.90 -4.22
N ILE A 14 4.32 13.29 -3.68
CA ILE A 14 5.20 13.93 -2.68
C ILE A 14 5.95 15.13 -3.27
N ARG A 15 6.45 15.02 -4.50
CA ARG A 15 7.10 16.14 -5.21
C ARG A 15 6.15 17.33 -5.42
N CYS A 16 4.85 17.05 -5.57
CA CYS A 16 3.81 18.09 -5.65
C CYS A 16 3.41 18.64 -4.28
N GLY A 17 4.08 18.28 -3.18
CA GLY A 17 3.78 18.74 -1.83
C GLY A 17 2.69 17.95 -1.11
N GLY A 18 2.25 16.82 -1.68
CA GLY A 18 1.29 15.90 -1.08
C GLY A 18 1.91 15.06 0.04
N THR A 19 1.06 14.36 0.76
CA THR A 19 1.43 13.38 1.79
C THR A 19 1.01 12.00 1.32
N SER A 20 1.87 11.01 1.52
CA SER A 20 1.57 9.62 1.20
C SER A 20 2.18 8.69 2.23
N PHE A 21 1.57 7.55 2.46
CA PHE A 21 2.09 6.56 3.40
C PHE A 21 1.73 5.15 2.94
N ILE A 22 2.41 4.18 3.52
CA ILE A 22 2.02 2.77 3.48
C ILE A 22 1.61 2.33 4.90
N ALA A 23 0.87 1.26 4.97
CA ALA A 23 0.38 0.66 6.19
C ALA A 23 0.62 -0.86 6.18
N GLU A 24 -0.01 -1.59 7.12
CA GLU A 24 0.06 -3.04 7.24
C GLU A 24 1.42 -3.56 7.70
N THR A 25 1.64 -3.44 9.01
CA THR A 25 2.93 -3.72 9.65
C THR A 25 3.45 -5.13 9.35
N THR A 26 2.58 -6.14 9.35
CA THR A 26 2.98 -7.52 9.07
C THR A 26 3.41 -7.73 7.62
N GLU A 27 2.90 -6.93 6.68
CA GLU A 27 3.31 -6.98 5.28
C GLU A 27 4.69 -6.37 5.00
N THR A 28 5.34 -5.82 6.02
CA THR A 28 6.71 -5.29 5.89
C THR A 28 7.76 -6.19 6.56
N PHE A 29 7.35 -7.33 7.14
CA PHE A 29 8.26 -8.25 7.82
C PHE A 29 9.31 -8.83 6.88
N GLY A 30 10.60 -8.68 7.24
CA GLY A 30 11.74 -9.07 6.42
C GLY A 30 12.27 -7.98 5.49
N ALA A 31 11.45 -6.98 5.10
CA ALA A 31 11.86 -5.88 4.22
C ALA A 31 11.97 -4.51 4.94
N GLY A 32 11.72 -4.46 6.24
CA GLY A 32 11.73 -3.23 7.03
C GLY A 32 13.04 -2.45 6.99
N HIS A 33 14.17 -3.11 6.75
CA HIS A 33 15.47 -2.47 6.58
C HIS A 33 15.46 -1.44 5.43
N LEU A 34 14.66 -1.65 4.39
CA LEU A 34 14.51 -0.71 3.27
C LEU A 34 13.77 0.58 3.68
N LEU A 35 12.92 0.51 4.71
CA LEU A 35 12.29 1.69 5.30
C LEU A 35 13.23 2.42 6.26
N THR A 36 13.88 1.68 7.17
CA THR A 36 14.76 2.27 8.16
C THR A 36 16.00 2.92 7.56
N GLN A 37 16.56 2.37 6.48
CA GLN A 37 17.70 2.96 5.76
C GLN A 37 17.40 4.34 5.18
N ARG A 38 16.15 4.64 4.88
CA ARG A 38 15.72 5.93 4.34
C ARG A 38 14.96 6.80 5.34
N ALA A 39 14.94 6.41 6.62
CA ALA A 39 14.33 7.21 7.67
C ALA A 39 15.08 8.54 7.84
N LYS A 40 14.33 9.63 7.95
CA LYS A 40 14.87 10.99 8.09
C LYS A 40 15.71 11.17 9.35
N THR A 41 15.36 10.43 10.40
CA THR A 41 16.09 10.43 11.67
C THR A 41 16.17 9.04 12.28
N PRO A 42 17.16 8.75 13.16
CA PRO A 42 17.20 7.48 13.90
C PRO A 42 15.94 7.23 14.76
N ALA A 43 15.30 8.28 15.27
CA ALA A 43 14.09 8.18 16.05
C ALA A 43 12.92 7.61 15.22
N ILE A 44 12.76 8.05 13.96
CA ILE A 44 11.75 7.53 13.04
C ILE A 44 12.01 6.06 12.71
N ALA A 45 13.28 5.69 12.46
CA ALA A 45 13.64 4.29 12.25
C ALA A 45 13.32 3.43 13.48
N ARG A 46 13.59 3.94 14.68
CA ARG A 46 13.27 3.26 15.94
C ARG A 46 11.77 3.07 16.12
N ALA A 47 10.96 4.11 15.93
CA ALA A 47 9.50 4.04 16.03
C ALA A 47 8.93 2.95 15.11
N TYR A 48 9.41 2.86 13.87
CA TYR A 48 9.01 1.78 12.96
C TYR A 48 9.39 0.39 13.50
N LEU A 49 10.62 0.23 13.99
CA LEU A 49 11.09 -1.06 14.52
C LEU A 49 10.34 -1.48 15.79
N ASP A 50 9.94 -0.53 16.64
CA ASP A 50 9.17 -0.77 17.85
C ASP A 50 7.77 -1.31 17.49
N HIS A 51 7.10 -0.78 16.46
CA HIS A 51 5.84 -1.34 15.95
C HIS A 51 6.02 -2.75 15.38
N VAL A 52 7.08 -2.99 14.61
CA VAL A 52 7.40 -4.32 14.08
C VAL A 52 7.64 -5.33 15.22
N ALA A 53 8.35 -4.92 16.26
CA ALA A 53 8.62 -5.78 17.43
C ALA A 53 7.32 -6.09 18.18
N ALA A 54 6.52 -5.07 18.49
CA ALA A 54 5.23 -5.24 19.19
C ALA A 54 4.28 -6.16 18.42
N TYR A 55 4.24 -6.04 17.10
CA TYR A 55 3.40 -6.91 16.25
C TYR A 55 3.90 -8.34 16.22
N ARG A 56 5.23 -8.55 16.20
CA ARG A 56 5.83 -9.88 16.29
C ARG A 56 5.51 -10.55 17.62
N ASP A 57 5.61 -9.80 18.74
CA ASP A 57 5.27 -10.28 20.07
C ASP A 57 3.78 -10.66 20.16
N TYR A 58 2.90 -9.85 19.61
CA TYR A 58 1.47 -10.13 19.52
C TYR A 58 1.16 -11.42 18.75
N LEU A 59 1.76 -11.61 17.58
CA LEU A 59 1.56 -12.82 16.78
C LEU A 59 2.11 -14.07 17.49
N SER A 60 3.26 -13.94 18.14
CA SER A 60 3.88 -15.05 18.88
C SER A 60 3.03 -15.48 20.09
N ALA A 61 2.30 -14.57 20.72
CA ALA A 61 1.38 -14.87 21.82
C ALA A 61 0.10 -15.60 21.36
N GLY A 62 -0.29 -15.44 20.09
CA GLY A 62 -1.52 -15.97 19.50
C GLY A 62 -1.37 -17.28 18.72
N ALA A 63 -0.33 -18.08 18.95
CA ALA A 63 -0.05 -19.35 18.25
C ALA A 63 0.25 -19.22 16.74
N GLY A 64 0.59 -18.02 16.25
CA GLY A 64 1.11 -17.78 14.90
C GLY A 64 2.57 -17.39 14.92
N THR A 65 3.27 -17.60 13.80
CA THR A 65 4.56 -16.97 13.58
C THR A 65 4.46 -16.01 12.40
N PRO A 66 5.25 -14.92 12.38
CA PRO A 66 5.27 -14.01 11.23
C PRO A 66 5.53 -14.73 9.90
N GLU A 67 6.33 -15.77 9.95
CA GLU A 67 6.75 -16.59 8.81
C GLU A 67 5.59 -17.39 8.19
N ASN A 68 4.54 -17.69 8.96
CA ASN A 68 3.39 -18.50 8.52
C ASN A 68 2.16 -17.65 8.16
N ASN A 69 2.31 -16.34 7.96
CA ASN A 69 1.19 -15.42 7.72
C ASN A 69 0.90 -15.16 6.22
N LEU A 70 1.21 -16.13 5.36
CA LEU A 70 0.80 -16.08 3.95
C LEU A 70 -0.61 -16.64 3.81
N ALA A 71 -1.51 -15.85 3.23
CA ALA A 71 -2.81 -16.35 2.81
C ALA A 71 -2.65 -17.38 1.68
N TYR A 72 -3.54 -18.39 1.64
CA TYR A 72 -3.50 -19.47 0.66
C TYR A 72 -3.43 -18.97 -0.79
N GLY A 73 -4.22 -17.97 -1.15
CA GLY A 73 -4.18 -17.36 -2.48
C GLY A 73 -2.85 -16.69 -2.87
N ASN A 74 -2.03 -16.27 -1.88
CA ASN A 74 -0.68 -15.77 -2.16
C ASN A 74 0.27 -16.91 -2.54
N ILE A 75 0.11 -18.08 -1.92
CA ILE A 75 0.91 -19.28 -2.21
C ILE A 75 0.54 -19.82 -3.60
N GLU A 76 -0.76 -19.91 -3.92
CA GLU A 76 -1.23 -20.28 -5.26
C GLU A 76 -0.76 -19.31 -6.34
N GLY A 77 -0.65 -18.02 -6.01
CA GLY A 77 -0.10 -16.98 -6.89
C GLY A 77 1.42 -17.02 -7.03
N GLY A 78 2.11 -18.00 -6.42
CA GLY A 78 3.54 -18.21 -6.60
C GLY A 78 4.43 -17.53 -5.56
N LEU A 79 3.88 -16.88 -4.52
CA LEU A 79 4.69 -16.32 -3.43
C LEU A 79 5.23 -17.44 -2.53
N SER A 80 6.53 -17.45 -2.32
CA SER A 80 7.22 -18.49 -1.53
C SER A 80 7.38 -18.12 -0.05
N THR A 81 7.52 -16.84 0.26
CA THR A 81 7.79 -16.35 1.62
C THR A 81 7.12 -15.02 1.93
N ILE A 82 6.91 -14.74 3.22
CA ILE A 82 6.46 -13.42 3.70
C ILE A 82 7.47 -12.32 3.34
N ALA A 83 8.75 -12.62 3.30
CA ALA A 83 9.79 -11.66 2.94
C ALA A 83 9.67 -11.21 1.47
N GLU A 84 9.35 -12.14 0.56
CA GLU A 84 9.09 -11.82 -0.85
C GLU A 84 7.86 -10.89 -0.99
N LYS A 85 6.76 -11.20 -0.30
CA LYS A 85 5.59 -10.33 -0.21
C LYS A 85 5.96 -8.94 0.34
N ALA A 86 6.77 -8.90 1.41
CA ALA A 86 7.19 -7.67 2.07
C ALA A 86 8.03 -6.76 1.17
N LEU A 87 8.90 -7.32 0.31
CA LEU A 87 9.65 -6.53 -0.66
C LEU A 87 8.72 -5.76 -1.60
N SER A 88 7.69 -6.43 -2.10
CA SER A 88 6.70 -5.79 -2.97
C SER A 88 5.87 -4.74 -2.21
N SER A 89 5.48 -5.01 -0.97
CA SER A 89 4.74 -4.07 -0.13
C SER A 89 5.54 -2.80 0.18
N VAL A 90 6.81 -2.94 0.54
CA VAL A 90 7.71 -1.80 0.80
C VAL A 90 8.01 -1.01 -0.48
N ALA A 91 8.12 -1.69 -1.63
CA ALA A 91 8.33 -1.02 -2.93
C ALA A 91 7.18 -0.06 -3.28
N LYS A 92 5.95 -0.35 -2.86
CA LYS A 92 4.81 0.58 -3.00
C LYS A 92 5.06 1.93 -2.32
N GLY A 93 5.95 1.98 -1.31
CA GLY A 93 6.37 3.19 -0.62
C GLY A 93 7.26 4.13 -1.45
N GLY A 94 7.61 3.78 -2.69
CA GLY A 94 8.51 4.58 -3.51
C GLY A 94 9.93 4.68 -2.93
N THR A 95 10.64 5.75 -3.26
CA THR A 95 12.05 5.95 -2.91
C THR A 95 12.34 7.19 -2.08
N THR A 96 11.32 7.95 -1.69
CA THR A 96 11.49 9.16 -0.87
C THR A 96 11.81 8.80 0.58
N ALA A 97 12.37 9.75 1.32
CA ALA A 97 12.68 9.58 2.73
C ALA A 97 11.42 9.23 3.55
N LEU A 98 11.55 8.34 4.52
CA LEU A 98 10.54 8.08 5.53
C LEU A 98 10.56 9.23 6.55
N ASN A 99 9.57 10.10 6.49
CA ASN A 99 9.51 11.35 7.27
C ASN A 99 8.90 11.14 8.65
N TRP A 100 7.96 10.20 8.77
CA TRP A 100 7.19 9.97 10.00
C TRP A 100 6.67 8.54 10.08
N VAL A 101 6.40 8.12 11.31
CA VAL A 101 5.74 6.86 11.66
C VAL A 101 4.69 7.18 12.72
N VAL A 102 3.48 6.68 12.52
CA VAL A 102 2.34 6.90 13.42
C VAL A 102 1.70 5.58 13.83
N ASP A 103 1.00 5.59 14.94
CA ASP A 103 0.23 4.45 15.41
C ASP A 103 -1.11 4.31 14.67
N TYR A 104 -1.87 3.24 15.00
CA TYR A 104 -3.18 2.96 14.39
C TYR A 104 -4.14 4.13 14.56
N ALA A 105 -4.68 4.64 13.46
CA ALA A 105 -5.64 5.74 13.42
C ALA A 105 -5.12 7.08 13.99
N GLU A 106 -3.83 7.19 14.28
CA GLU A 106 -3.23 8.43 14.74
C GLU A 106 -3.24 9.49 13.63
N LEU A 107 -3.62 10.72 13.98
CA LEU A 107 -3.77 11.80 13.01
C LEU A 107 -2.44 12.16 12.35
N ILE A 108 -2.40 12.11 11.03
CA ILE A 108 -1.23 12.47 10.22
C ILE A 108 -1.16 13.99 10.13
N THR A 109 -0.15 14.57 10.75
CA THR A 109 0.10 16.04 10.77
C THR A 109 1.29 16.46 9.94
N GLU A 110 2.17 15.53 9.58
CA GLU A 110 3.38 15.80 8.83
C GLU A 110 3.25 15.54 7.33
N LYS A 111 4.04 16.25 6.54
CA LYS A 111 4.13 16.10 5.08
C LYS A 111 5.13 15.04 4.66
N GLY A 112 4.99 14.58 3.43
CA GLY A 112 5.91 13.66 2.79
C GLY A 112 5.50 12.19 2.93
N PHE A 113 6.47 11.29 2.89
CA PHE A 113 6.22 9.86 2.98
C PHE A 113 6.28 9.37 4.43
N GLY A 114 5.32 8.55 4.82
CA GLY A 114 5.26 7.96 6.15
C GLY A 114 4.80 6.52 6.19
N PHE A 115 4.69 6.01 7.42
CA PHE A 115 4.19 4.67 7.73
C PHE A 115 3.17 4.76 8.86
N MET A 116 2.03 4.08 8.71
CA MET A 116 1.04 3.90 9.77
C MET A 116 1.00 2.44 10.22
N ASN A 117 1.11 2.21 11.51
CA ASN A 117 0.94 0.90 12.11
C ASN A 117 -0.52 0.44 11.98
N THR A 118 -0.77 -0.57 11.17
CA THR A 118 -2.10 -1.21 11.05
C THR A 118 -1.98 -2.73 10.95
N PRO A 119 -3.05 -3.49 11.26
CA PRO A 119 -3.11 -4.91 10.91
C PRO A 119 -3.19 -5.09 9.39
N ALA A 120 -2.75 -6.24 8.89
CA ALA A 120 -2.92 -6.65 7.49
C ALA A 120 -4.29 -7.33 7.29
N PHE A 121 -5.34 -6.58 7.57
CA PHE A 121 -6.73 -6.98 7.39
C PHE A 121 -7.48 -5.78 6.80
N ASP A 122 -7.92 -5.89 5.55
CA ASP A 122 -8.41 -4.79 4.72
C ASP A 122 -9.36 -3.82 5.44
N PRO A 123 -10.49 -4.28 6.05
CA PRO A 123 -11.42 -3.37 6.69
C PRO A 123 -10.79 -2.60 7.86
N ALA A 124 -10.00 -3.27 8.69
CA ALA A 124 -9.37 -2.63 9.84
C ALA A 124 -8.25 -1.68 9.41
N SER A 125 -7.39 -2.10 8.47
CA SER A 125 -6.31 -1.28 7.95
C SER A 125 -6.85 -0.01 7.29
N CYS A 126 -7.80 -0.14 6.37
CA CYS A 126 -8.38 1.00 5.65
C CYS A 126 -9.15 1.95 6.56
N THR A 127 -9.86 1.40 7.59
CA THR A 127 -10.53 2.24 8.60
C THR A 127 -9.52 3.05 9.41
N GLY A 128 -8.43 2.45 9.86
CA GLY A 128 -7.38 3.15 10.59
C GLY A 128 -6.71 4.25 9.73
N GLN A 129 -6.43 3.95 8.47
CA GLN A 129 -5.86 4.92 7.53
C GLN A 129 -6.81 6.11 7.30
N THR A 130 -8.10 5.83 7.14
CA THR A 130 -9.14 6.87 6.99
C THR A 130 -9.25 7.73 8.25
N ALA A 131 -9.29 7.12 9.42
CA ALA A 131 -9.35 7.82 10.70
C ALA A 131 -8.10 8.69 10.95
N GLY A 132 -6.93 8.23 10.48
CA GLY A 132 -5.67 8.98 10.53
C GLY A 132 -5.60 10.16 9.55
N GLY A 133 -6.65 10.38 8.73
CA GLY A 133 -6.76 11.54 7.85
C GLY A 133 -6.42 11.29 6.38
N ALA A 134 -6.36 10.03 5.93
CA ALA A 134 -6.29 9.74 4.50
C ALA A 134 -7.52 10.31 3.77
N GLN A 135 -7.32 10.89 2.60
CA GLN A 135 -8.37 11.49 1.78
C GLN A 135 -8.68 10.66 0.53
N VAL A 136 -7.72 9.89 0.06
CA VAL A 136 -7.85 8.91 -1.03
C VAL A 136 -7.01 7.69 -0.66
N GLY A 137 -7.56 6.51 -0.83
CA GLY A 137 -6.84 5.25 -0.71
C GLY A 137 -6.47 4.67 -2.08
N VAL A 138 -5.31 4.01 -2.16
CA VAL A 138 -4.93 3.20 -3.32
C VAL A 138 -4.73 1.77 -2.82
N PHE A 139 -5.67 0.92 -3.14
CA PHE A 139 -5.69 -0.48 -2.71
C PHE A 139 -5.14 -1.37 -3.83
N SER A 140 -4.00 -2.00 -3.60
CA SER A 140 -3.39 -2.88 -4.59
C SER A 140 -3.51 -4.35 -4.16
N THR A 141 -3.96 -5.20 -5.07
CA THR A 141 -4.20 -6.63 -4.83
C THR A 141 -3.76 -7.49 -6.01
N GLY A 142 -3.46 -8.76 -5.75
CA GLY A 142 -3.25 -9.75 -6.82
C GLY A 142 -4.49 -10.59 -7.09
N ALA A 143 -5.23 -10.94 -6.04
CA ALA A 143 -6.40 -11.82 -6.11
C ALA A 143 -7.74 -11.07 -6.24
N GLY A 144 -7.73 -9.75 -6.13
CA GLY A 144 -8.92 -8.91 -6.03
C GLY A 144 -9.38 -8.71 -4.58
N SER A 145 -10.24 -7.73 -4.36
CA SER A 145 -10.90 -7.46 -3.07
C SER A 145 -12.24 -6.81 -3.31
N CYS A 146 -13.26 -7.28 -2.57
CA CYS A 146 -14.59 -6.66 -2.57
C CYS A 146 -14.68 -5.44 -1.63
N PHE A 147 -13.58 -5.05 -0.98
CA PHE A 147 -13.58 -3.92 -0.07
C PHE A 147 -13.94 -2.62 -0.81
N GLY A 148 -14.84 -1.85 -0.21
CA GLY A 148 -15.16 -0.48 -0.59
C GLY A 148 -15.20 0.42 0.64
N GLY A 149 -14.69 1.62 0.55
CA GLY A 149 -14.67 2.57 1.66
C GLY A 149 -15.84 3.56 1.58
N ILE A 150 -16.54 3.80 2.71
CA ILE A 150 -17.67 4.73 2.76
C ILE A 150 -17.19 6.18 2.90
N LEU A 151 -16.13 6.41 3.65
CA LEU A 151 -15.71 7.75 4.07
C LEU A 151 -14.74 8.42 3.10
N ILE A 152 -13.95 7.63 2.38
CA ILE A 152 -13.01 8.11 1.36
C ILE A 152 -13.05 7.17 0.14
N PRO A 153 -12.75 7.68 -1.06
CA PRO A 153 -12.63 6.83 -2.24
C PRO A 153 -11.39 5.93 -2.15
N TRP A 154 -11.56 4.64 -2.53
CA TRP A 154 -10.49 3.65 -2.61
C TRP A 154 -10.32 3.20 -4.06
N LEU A 155 -9.27 3.68 -4.70
CA LEU A 155 -8.86 3.22 -6.03
C LEU A 155 -8.34 1.79 -5.96
N LYS A 156 -8.97 0.85 -6.64
CA LYS A 156 -8.52 -0.55 -6.68
C LYS A 156 -7.63 -0.81 -7.89
N VAL A 157 -6.43 -1.31 -7.59
CA VAL A 157 -5.40 -1.65 -8.57
C VAL A 157 -5.11 -3.14 -8.47
N VAL A 158 -5.27 -3.87 -9.55
CA VAL A 158 -4.95 -5.31 -9.58
C VAL A 158 -3.72 -5.59 -10.41
N SER A 159 -2.82 -6.45 -9.90
CA SER A 159 -1.57 -6.83 -10.56
C SER A 159 -1.67 -8.08 -11.44
N ASN A 160 -2.89 -8.52 -11.76
CA ASN A 160 -3.17 -9.71 -12.55
C ASN A 160 -4.29 -9.42 -13.55
N SER A 161 -4.00 -9.55 -14.84
CA SER A 161 -4.94 -9.24 -15.92
C SER A 161 -6.13 -10.21 -15.98
N ASP A 162 -5.96 -11.47 -15.59
CA ASP A 162 -7.07 -12.42 -15.52
C ASP A 162 -8.04 -12.05 -14.38
N THR A 163 -7.52 -11.56 -13.26
CA THR A 163 -8.36 -11.05 -12.17
C THR A 163 -9.08 -9.78 -12.59
N PHE A 164 -8.38 -8.86 -13.28
CA PHE A 164 -8.99 -7.66 -13.83
C PHE A 164 -10.17 -7.97 -14.76
N ALA A 165 -10.00 -8.96 -15.64
CA ALA A 165 -11.07 -9.36 -16.58
C ALA A 165 -12.30 -9.97 -15.89
N ARG A 166 -12.13 -10.52 -14.67
CA ARG A 166 -13.22 -11.17 -13.91
C ARG A 166 -13.91 -10.28 -12.89
N MET A 167 -13.24 -9.17 -12.47
CA MET A 167 -13.73 -8.30 -11.41
C MET A 167 -13.97 -6.88 -11.93
N GLU A 168 -15.24 -6.52 -12.10
CA GLU A 168 -15.66 -5.21 -12.63
C GLU A 168 -15.28 -4.03 -11.72
N ASP A 169 -14.99 -4.28 -10.46
CA ASP A 169 -14.69 -3.28 -9.45
C ASP A 169 -13.20 -2.94 -9.33
N MET A 170 -12.35 -3.47 -10.21
CA MET A 170 -10.94 -3.10 -10.34
C MET A 170 -10.82 -1.95 -11.35
N GLU A 171 -10.35 -0.78 -10.92
CA GLU A 171 -10.24 0.38 -11.80
C GLU A 171 -8.97 0.40 -12.66
N VAL A 172 -7.87 -0.18 -12.13
CA VAL A 172 -6.57 -0.17 -12.83
C VAL A 172 -6.02 -1.58 -12.95
N ASN A 173 -5.72 -1.99 -14.19
CA ASN A 173 -4.98 -3.21 -14.47
C ASN A 173 -3.47 -2.95 -14.46
N ALA A 174 -2.78 -3.31 -13.40
CA ALA A 174 -1.32 -3.30 -13.36
C ALA A 174 -0.69 -4.64 -13.82
N GLY A 175 -1.49 -5.65 -14.12
CA GLY A 175 -1.05 -6.92 -14.72
C GLY A 175 -0.44 -6.73 -16.11
N THR A 176 -0.86 -5.71 -16.83
CA THR A 176 -0.30 -5.29 -18.14
C THR A 176 1.22 -5.13 -18.13
N ILE A 177 1.80 -4.78 -16.96
CA ILE A 177 3.26 -4.69 -16.81
C ILE A 177 3.89 -6.08 -16.91
N ALA A 178 3.31 -7.07 -16.26
CA ALA A 178 3.80 -8.46 -16.33
C ALA A 178 3.55 -9.07 -17.71
N ASP A 179 2.46 -8.69 -18.38
CA ASP A 179 2.11 -9.09 -19.74
C ASP A 179 3.03 -8.42 -20.80
N GLY A 180 3.82 -7.42 -20.41
CA GLY A 180 4.72 -6.68 -21.29
C GLY A 180 4.02 -5.72 -22.26
N THR A 181 2.76 -5.36 -22.00
CA THR A 181 1.96 -4.46 -22.85
C THR A 181 2.02 -3.00 -22.42
N GLU A 182 2.32 -2.73 -21.15
CA GLU A 182 2.52 -1.38 -20.60
C GLU A 182 3.77 -1.33 -19.72
N THR A 183 4.31 -0.14 -19.53
CA THR A 183 5.47 0.08 -18.66
C THR A 183 5.04 0.41 -17.24
N PHE A 184 5.97 0.30 -16.27
CA PHE A 184 5.76 0.80 -14.90
C PHE A 184 5.41 2.29 -14.87
N GLU A 185 5.90 3.05 -15.85
CA GLU A 185 5.64 4.48 -15.97
C GLU A 185 4.22 4.76 -16.41
N ASP A 186 3.73 4.03 -17.40
CA ASP A 186 2.38 4.19 -17.93
C ASP A 186 1.34 3.91 -16.87
N VAL A 187 1.44 2.75 -16.20
CA VAL A 187 0.56 2.36 -15.11
C VAL A 187 0.71 3.29 -13.89
N GLY A 188 1.94 3.68 -13.56
CA GLY A 188 2.19 4.63 -12.46
C GLY A 188 1.58 6.01 -12.71
N ARG A 189 1.61 6.49 -13.95
CA ARG A 189 0.95 7.73 -14.37
C ARG A 189 -0.56 7.59 -14.28
N LEU A 190 -1.10 6.50 -14.78
CA LEU A 190 -2.54 6.21 -14.72
C LEU A 190 -3.06 6.22 -13.28
N ILE A 191 -2.37 5.53 -12.35
CA ILE A 191 -2.71 5.54 -10.91
C ILE A 191 -2.67 6.97 -10.35
N PHE A 192 -1.67 7.77 -10.71
CA PHE A 192 -1.56 9.16 -10.26
C PHE A 192 -2.72 10.02 -10.78
N GLU A 193 -3.07 9.92 -12.05
CA GLU A 193 -4.17 10.64 -12.68
C GLU A 193 -5.53 10.27 -12.06
N TYR A 194 -5.79 8.97 -11.83
CA TYR A 194 -6.98 8.51 -11.10
C TYR A 194 -7.02 9.05 -9.68
N THR A 195 -5.88 9.03 -8.97
CA THR A 195 -5.79 9.56 -7.60
C THR A 195 -6.17 11.06 -7.57
N LEU A 196 -5.70 11.85 -8.53
CA LEU A 196 -6.06 13.26 -8.64
C LEU A 196 -7.54 13.45 -9.00
N ALA A 197 -8.07 12.64 -9.89
CA ALA A 197 -9.48 12.70 -10.27
C ALA A 197 -10.40 12.39 -9.07
N LEU A 198 -10.08 11.35 -8.28
CA LEU A 198 -10.81 11.00 -7.06
C LEU A 198 -10.71 12.11 -6.01
N ALA A 199 -9.52 12.67 -5.80
CA ALA A 199 -9.33 13.82 -4.91
C ALA A 199 -10.09 15.08 -5.38
N SER A 200 -10.46 15.13 -6.65
CA SER A 200 -11.25 16.21 -7.26
C SER A 200 -12.75 15.90 -7.34
N GLY A 201 -13.22 14.80 -6.73
CA GLY A 201 -14.64 14.47 -6.63
C GLY A 201 -15.15 13.44 -7.65
N ALA A 202 -14.27 12.82 -8.44
CA ALA A 202 -14.65 11.64 -9.22
C ALA A 202 -15.03 10.48 -8.27
N LYS A 203 -15.87 9.56 -8.73
CA LYS A 203 -16.32 8.41 -7.94
C LYS A 203 -15.62 7.14 -8.40
N THR A 204 -15.24 6.30 -7.43
CA THR A 204 -14.83 4.91 -7.67
C THR A 204 -15.99 4.05 -8.17
N TYR A 205 -15.69 2.86 -8.63
CA TYR A 205 -16.74 1.88 -9.00
C TYR A 205 -17.61 1.55 -7.78
N SER A 206 -17.01 1.26 -6.64
CA SER A 206 -17.72 0.94 -5.40
C SER A 206 -18.72 2.02 -5.00
N GLU A 207 -18.33 3.31 -5.10
CA GLU A 207 -19.21 4.45 -4.83
C GLU A 207 -20.36 4.59 -5.85
N LYS A 208 -20.12 4.22 -7.12
CA LYS A 208 -21.14 4.27 -8.18
C LYS A 208 -22.21 3.21 -8.02
N VAL A 209 -21.82 2.03 -7.55
CA VAL A 209 -22.76 0.90 -7.36
C VAL A 209 -23.36 0.83 -5.94
N GLY A 210 -22.88 1.68 -5.02
CA GLY A 210 -23.48 1.87 -3.71
C GLY A 210 -23.17 0.79 -2.67
N TYR A 211 -22.06 0.10 -2.79
CA TYR A 211 -21.58 -0.82 -1.75
C TYR A 211 -20.28 -0.37 -1.07
N SER A 212 -20.02 0.91 -1.13
CA SER A 212 -18.96 1.57 -0.36
C SER A 212 -19.45 1.91 1.05
#